data_0d08d529ebc056e207c1d9229259d9c5
#
_entry.id   0d08d529ebc056e207c1d9229259d9c5
#
_cell.length_a   1.000
_cell.length_b   1.000
_cell.length_c   1.000
_cell.angle_alpha   90.00
_cell.angle_beta   90.00
_cell.angle_gamma   90.00
#
_symmetry.space_group_name_H-M   'P 1'
#
loop_
_entity.id
_entity.type
_entity.pdbx_description
1 polymer ?
#
loop_
_entity_poly.entity_id
_entity_poly.type
_entity_poly.pdbx_seq_one_letter_code
_entity_poly.pdbx_strand_id
1 'polypeptide(L)'
;NATVCIGRAELSWAATHPEGQPMAELYVDAMLGDPRLRLVDDGETVLPDITARLARGHTPGSLCYLFDAGDRDVIFTGDAAKNRAELRSGRVDLTIDAAASEETLRWIRSVWLRRPKNVVVPGHDLPMTLDAAGVPQYAGTRRASIEAWFGDTLDEMQSIDLCERG
;
A
#
# COMPACT_ATOMS: atom_id res chain seq x y z
N ASN A 1 -4.48 18.05 -13.89
CA ASN A 1 -4.64 17.04 -14.96
C ASN A 1 -3.68 15.87 -14.69
N ALA A 2 -4.01 15.02 -13.73
CA ALA A 2 -3.25 13.79 -13.45
C ALA A 2 -3.98 12.59 -14.06
N THR A 3 -3.24 11.60 -14.57
CA THR A 3 -3.78 10.30 -14.92
C THR A 3 -3.98 9.48 -13.66
N VAL A 4 -5.12 8.81 -13.53
CA VAL A 4 -5.42 7.89 -12.42
C VAL A 4 -5.18 6.47 -12.91
N CYS A 5 -4.21 5.78 -12.30
CA CYS A 5 -3.91 4.38 -12.62
C CYS A 5 -4.58 3.46 -11.60
N ILE A 6 -5.36 2.49 -12.09
CA ILE A 6 -5.98 1.46 -11.24
C ILE A 6 -5.82 0.09 -11.90
N GLY A 7 -5.71 -0.96 -11.11
CA GLY A 7 -5.69 -2.33 -11.61
C GLY A 7 -6.98 -2.66 -12.36
N ARG A 8 -6.87 -3.19 -13.60
CA ARG A 8 -8.04 -3.62 -14.38
C ARG A 8 -8.86 -4.65 -13.60
N ALA A 9 -8.21 -5.63 -13.00
CA ALA A 9 -8.87 -6.65 -12.20
C ALA A 9 -9.58 -6.06 -10.97
N GLU A 10 -8.98 -5.04 -10.34
CA GLU A 10 -9.55 -4.37 -9.19
C GLU A 10 -10.83 -3.63 -9.58
N LEU A 11 -10.76 -2.77 -10.59
CA LEU A 11 -11.94 -2.01 -11.01
C LEU A 11 -13.05 -2.92 -11.54
N SER A 12 -12.70 -3.97 -12.28
CA SER A 12 -13.68 -4.93 -12.81
C SER A 12 -14.41 -5.67 -11.69
N TRP A 13 -13.69 -6.03 -10.62
CA TRP A 13 -14.28 -6.64 -9.44
C TRP A 13 -15.14 -5.63 -8.66
N ALA A 14 -14.61 -4.45 -8.37
CA ALA A 14 -15.30 -3.40 -7.62
C ALA A 14 -16.60 -2.95 -8.34
N ALA A 15 -16.62 -2.93 -9.68
CA ALA A 15 -17.78 -2.58 -10.49
C ALA A 15 -18.94 -3.59 -10.38
N THR A 16 -18.71 -4.77 -9.80
CA THR A 16 -19.80 -5.71 -9.46
C THR A 16 -20.49 -5.37 -8.14
N HIS A 17 -20.03 -4.32 -7.44
CA HIS A 17 -20.53 -3.89 -6.13
C HIS A 17 -20.65 -5.04 -5.12
N PRO A 18 -19.57 -5.84 -4.92
CA PRO A 18 -19.63 -6.98 -4.02
C PRO A 18 -19.78 -6.51 -2.58
N GLU A 19 -20.55 -7.27 -1.79
CA GLU A 19 -20.71 -7.00 -0.37
C GLU A 19 -19.34 -6.99 0.34
N GLY A 20 -19.09 -5.98 1.18
CA GLY A 20 -17.86 -5.83 1.93
C GLY A 20 -16.66 -5.29 1.13
N GLN A 21 -16.87 -4.78 -0.09
CA GLN A 21 -15.79 -4.09 -0.81
C GLN A 21 -15.29 -2.85 -0.04
N PRO A 22 -13.98 -2.59 -0.04
CA PRO A 22 -13.42 -1.46 0.71
C PRO A 22 -13.69 -0.10 0.07
N MET A 23 -14.04 -0.07 -1.21
CA MET A 23 -14.27 1.14 -1.99
C MET A 23 -15.77 1.44 -2.09
N ALA A 24 -16.18 2.67 -1.78
CA ALA A 24 -17.59 3.05 -1.90
C ALA A 24 -18.06 3.01 -3.36
N GLU A 25 -19.26 2.47 -3.61
CA GLU A 25 -19.88 2.35 -4.95
C GLU A 25 -19.84 3.66 -5.73
N LEU A 26 -20.16 4.78 -5.08
CA LEU A 26 -20.12 6.11 -5.68
C LEU A 26 -18.76 6.43 -6.33
N TYR A 27 -17.64 6.04 -5.70
CA TYR A 27 -16.31 6.28 -6.27
C TYR A 27 -16.00 5.32 -7.43
N VAL A 28 -16.47 4.08 -7.35
CA VAL A 28 -16.32 3.11 -8.44
C VAL A 28 -17.06 3.61 -9.69
N ASP A 29 -18.31 4.00 -9.55
CA ASP A 29 -19.13 4.53 -10.65
C ASP A 29 -18.54 5.79 -11.25
N ALA A 30 -18.03 6.70 -10.41
CA ALA A 30 -17.35 7.91 -10.88
C ALA A 30 -16.07 7.61 -11.68
N MET A 31 -15.32 6.58 -11.29
CA MET A 31 -14.11 6.18 -11.99
C MET A 31 -14.39 5.54 -13.35
N LEU A 32 -15.45 4.73 -13.47
CA LEU A 32 -15.81 4.05 -14.72
C LEU A 32 -16.02 5.00 -15.91
N GLY A 33 -16.40 6.25 -15.65
CA GLY A 33 -16.62 7.28 -16.68
C GLY A 33 -15.49 8.32 -16.79
N ASP A 34 -14.44 8.24 -15.98
CA ASP A 34 -13.40 9.27 -15.94
C ASP A 34 -12.41 9.13 -17.12
N PRO A 35 -12.29 10.14 -18.00
CA PRO A 35 -11.37 10.09 -19.15
C PRO A 35 -9.88 10.07 -18.75
N ARG A 36 -9.56 10.36 -17.49
CA ARG A 36 -8.20 10.30 -16.96
C ARG A 36 -7.82 8.90 -16.46
N LEU A 37 -8.79 7.97 -16.46
CA LEU A 37 -8.56 6.62 -15.98
C LEU A 37 -7.67 5.83 -16.95
N ARG A 38 -6.63 5.22 -16.42
CA ARG A 38 -5.79 4.22 -17.08
C ARG A 38 -5.89 2.90 -16.32
N LEU A 39 -6.35 1.87 -16.99
CA LEU A 39 -6.36 0.52 -16.46
C LEU A 39 -4.97 -0.11 -16.62
N VAL A 40 -4.50 -0.75 -15.55
CA VAL A 40 -3.16 -1.32 -15.45
C VAL A 40 -3.27 -2.83 -15.23
N ASP A 41 -2.45 -3.60 -15.93
CA ASP A 41 -2.38 -5.05 -15.82
C ASP A 41 -1.10 -5.51 -15.08
N ASP A 42 -1.07 -6.79 -14.66
CA ASP A 42 0.12 -7.38 -14.00
C ASP A 42 1.34 -7.32 -14.92
N GLY A 43 2.46 -6.88 -14.38
CA GLY A 43 3.74 -6.74 -15.10
C GLY A 43 3.85 -5.50 -15.97
N GLU A 44 2.83 -4.65 -16.03
CA GLU A 44 2.85 -3.44 -16.84
C GLU A 44 3.75 -2.35 -16.22
N THR A 45 4.57 -1.71 -17.06
CA THR A 45 5.33 -0.52 -16.69
C THR A 45 4.41 0.71 -16.73
N VAL A 46 4.15 1.30 -15.57
CA VAL A 46 3.22 2.44 -15.43
C VAL A 46 3.92 3.79 -15.58
N LEU A 47 5.16 3.88 -15.15
CA LEU A 47 6.08 5.01 -15.29
C LEU A 47 7.49 4.46 -15.57
N PRO A 48 8.45 5.27 -16.04
CA PRO A 48 9.84 4.83 -16.10
C PRO A 48 10.27 4.21 -14.76
N ASP A 49 10.86 3.01 -14.82
CA ASP A 49 11.37 2.26 -13.67
C ASP A 49 10.30 1.82 -12.63
N ILE A 50 9.00 2.01 -12.89
CA ILE A 50 7.90 1.55 -12.04
C ILE A 50 7.05 0.50 -12.75
N THR A 51 7.03 -0.70 -12.19
CA THR A 51 6.25 -1.84 -12.69
C THR A 51 5.15 -2.21 -11.70
N ALA A 52 3.94 -2.40 -12.20
CA ALA A 52 2.81 -2.91 -11.44
C ALA A 52 2.89 -4.44 -11.31
N ARG A 53 2.56 -4.96 -10.13
CA ARG A 53 2.48 -6.41 -9.86
C ARG A 53 1.19 -6.74 -9.15
N LEU A 54 0.48 -7.73 -9.66
CA LEU A 54 -0.74 -8.22 -9.04
C LEU A 54 -0.43 -8.83 -7.67
N ALA A 55 -1.11 -8.35 -6.65
CA ALA A 55 -0.91 -8.64 -5.23
C ALA A 55 -2.23 -9.03 -4.58
N ARG A 56 -2.78 -10.17 -5.03
CA ARG A 56 -4.10 -10.66 -4.61
C ARG A 56 -4.15 -10.93 -3.12
N GLY A 57 -5.36 -10.83 -2.57
CA GLY A 57 -5.69 -11.23 -1.21
C GLY A 57 -6.52 -10.21 -0.50
N HIS A 58 -5.99 -9.01 -0.22
CA HIS A 58 -6.79 -7.92 0.37
C HIS A 58 -8.03 -7.66 -0.49
N THR A 59 -7.81 -7.50 -1.79
CA THR A 59 -8.83 -7.59 -2.84
C THR A 59 -8.33 -8.49 -3.97
N PRO A 60 -9.21 -8.96 -4.89
CA PRO A 60 -8.79 -9.81 -6.00
C PRO A 60 -7.87 -9.14 -7.02
N GLY A 61 -7.88 -7.82 -7.09
CA GLY A 61 -7.14 -7.03 -8.06
C GLY A 61 -6.12 -6.06 -7.50
N SER A 62 -5.82 -6.13 -6.18
CA SER A 62 -4.80 -5.29 -5.55
C SER A 62 -3.48 -5.32 -6.29
N LEU A 63 -2.82 -4.17 -6.40
CA LEU A 63 -1.51 -4.03 -7.03
C LEU A 63 -0.46 -3.59 -6.01
N CYS A 64 0.74 -4.16 -6.14
CA CYS A 64 1.97 -3.56 -5.63
C CYS A 64 2.69 -2.84 -6.77
N TYR A 65 3.47 -1.81 -6.44
CA TYR A 65 4.33 -1.14 -7.40
C TYR A 65 5.79 -1.33 -7.01
N LEU A 66 6.61 -1.76 -7.98
CA LEU A 66 8.05 -1.91 -7.83
C LEU A 66 8.74 -0.77 -8.55
N PHE A 67 9.50 0.02 -7.83
CA PHE A 67 10.37 1.05 -8.37
C PHE A 67 11.82 0.55 -8.34
N ASP A 68 12.44 0.41 -9.52
CA ASP A 68 13.88 0.14 -9.64
C ASP A 68 14.64 1.46 -9.51
N ALA A 69 15.25 1.70 -8.35
CA ALA A 69 16.08 2.87 -8.09
C ALA A 69 17.57 2.63 -8.48
N GLY A 70 17.85 1.62 -9.28
CA GLY A 70 19.18 1.24 -9.76
C GLY A 70 19.95 0.36 -8.77
N ASP A 71 20.31 0.87 -7.60
CA ASP A 71 21.04 0.11 -6.56
C ASP A 71 20.12 -0.68 -5.60
N ARG A 72 18.83 -0.46 -5.67
CA ARG A 72 17.80 -1.10 -4.83
C ARG A 72 16.43 -1.07 -5.51
N ASP A 73 15.54 -1.92 -5.04
CA ASP A 73 14.12 -1.87 -5.35
C ASP A 73 13.35 -1.22 -4.18
N VAL A 74 12.36 -0.38 -4.50
CA VAL A 74 11.39 0.11 -3.55
C VAL A 74 10.03 -0.51 -3.88
N ILE A 75 9.44 -1.19 -2.90
CA ILE A 75 8.20 -1.95 -3.07
C ILE A 75 7.08 -1.20 -2.34
N PHE A 76 6.15 -0.61 -3.07
CA PHE A 76 4.94 -0.03 -2.52
C PHE A 76 3.86 -1.09 -2.48
N THR A 77 3.42 -1.48 -1.29
CA THR A 77 2.55 -2.64 -1.13
C THR A 77 1.07 -2.30 -1.03
N GLY A 78 0.71 -1.03 -0.74
CA GLY A 78 -0.67 -0.73 -0.38
C GLY A 78 -1.17 -1.70 0.69
N ASP A 79 -2.42 -2.12 0.58
CA ASP A 79 -3.06 -3.00 1.57
C ASP A 79 -2.70 -4.48 1.41
N ALA A 80 -1.89 -4.83 0.42
CA ALA A 80 -1.32 -6.18 0.33
C ALA A 80 -0.37 -6.50 1.50
N ALA A 81 0.26 -5.46 2.09
CA ALA A 81 0.96 -5.53 3.38
C ALA A 81 0.82 -4.18 4.09
N LYS A 82 0.00 -4.11 5.12
CA LYS A 82 -0.36 -2.85 5.76
C LYS A 82 0.70 -2.34 6.73
N ASN A 83 1.41 -3.22 7.41
CA ASN A 83 2.27 -2.86 8.52
C ASN A 83 3.38 -3.89 8.80
N ARG A 84 4.26 -3.52 9.73
CA ARG A 84 5.38 -4.37 10.18
C ARG A 84 4.95 -5.72 10.77
N ALA A 85 3.80 -5.77 11.44
CA ALA A 85 3.32 -7.02 12.06
C ALA A 85 2.97 -8.05 10.98
N GLU A 86 2.28 -7.65 9.92
CA GLU A 86 1.97 -8.51 8.77
C GLU A 86 3.24 -8.98 8.04
N LEU A 87 4.17 -8.08 7.78
CA LEU A 87 5.46 -8.40 7.14
C LEU A 87 6.32 -9.37 7.97
N ARG A 88 6.18 -9.36 9.30
CA ARG A 88 6.89 -10.28 10.21
C ARG A 88 6.20 -11.63 10.37
N SER A 89 4.88 -11.59 10.52
CA SER A 89 4.09 -12.80 10.77
C SER A 89 3.84 -13.63 9.51
N GLY A 90 3.87 -13.00 8.32
CA GLY A 90 3.44 -13.61 7.07
C GLY A 90 1.92 -13.81 6.99
N ARG A 91 1.16 -13.11 7.83
CA ARG A 91 -0.32 -13.15 7.88
C ARG A 91 -0.88 -11.76 7.76
N VAL A 92 -1.99 -11.63 7.04
CA VAL A 92 -2.70 -10.36 6.82
C VAL A 92 -3.98 -10.35 7.63
N ASP A 93 -4.25 -9.23 8.25
CA ASP A 93 -5.53 -8.93 8.88
C ASP A 93 -6.44 -8.21 7.86
N LEU A 94 -7.76 -8.38 7.98
CA LEU A 94 -8.76 -7.78 7.08
C LEU A 94 -8.45 -8.01 5.60
N THR A 95 -8.66 -9.23 5.15
CA THR A 95 -8.44 -9.65 3.76
C THR A 95 -9.60 -10.50 3.25
N ILE A 96 -9.89 -10.43 1.95
CA ILE A 96 -10.93 -11.23 1.31
C ILE A 96 -10.45 -12.68 1.13
N ASP A 97 -9.18 -12.87 0.78
CA ASP A 97 -8.57 -14.19 0.58
C ASP A 97 -7.25 -14.28 1.35
N ALA A 98 -7.29 -14.97 2.49
CA ALA A 98 -6.13 -15.13 3.36
C ALA A 98 -4.99 -15.93 2.70
N ALA A 99 -5.33 -16.97 1.92
CA ALA A 99 -4.33 -17.81 1.26
C ALA A 99 -3.57 -17.01 0.17
N ALA A 100 -4.31 -16.26 -0.66
CA ALA A 100 -3.72 -15.38 -1.65
C ALA A 100 -2.88 -14.25 -1.01
N SER A 101 -3.33 -13.70 0.12
CA SER A 101 -2.56 -12.71 0.89
C SER A 101 -1.23 -13.28 1.39
N GLU A 102 -1.23 -14.50 1.93
CA GLU A 102 0.00 -15.16 2.38
C GLU A 102 0.96 -15.43 1.21
N GLU A 103 0.45 -15.78 0.02
CA GLU A 103 1.26 -15.92 -1.20
C GLU A 103 1.87 -14.59 -1.62
N THR A 104 1.08 -13.53 -1.60
CA THR A 104 1.53 -12.17 -1.89
C THR A 104 2.61 -11.72 -0.91
N LEU A 105 2.45 -11.95 0.41
CA LEU A 105 3.48 -11.63 1.41
C LEU A 105 4.78 -12.42 1.17
N ARG A 106 4.69 -13.71 0.81
CA ARG A 106 5.87 -14.51 0.44
C ARG A 106 6.58 -13.94 -0.78
N TRP A 107 5.82 -13.50 -1.79
CA TRP A 107 6.38 -12.84 -2.96
C TRP A 107 7.04 -11.49 -2.58
N ILE A 108 6.39 -10.61 -1.82
CA ILE A 108 6.98 -9.36 -1.31
C ILE A 108 8.30 -9.66 -0.59
N ARG A 109 8.29 -10.64 0.29
CA ARG A 109 9.49 -11.06 1.03
C ARG A 109 10.61 -11.52 0.10
N SER A 110 10.29 -12.28 -0.94
CA SER A 110 11.28 -12.78 -1.91
C SER A 110 11.94 -11.64 -2.68
N VAL A 111 11.17 -10.62 -3.08
CA VAL A 111 11.71 -9.42 -3.75
C VAL A 111 12.56 -8.60 -2.77
N TRP A 112 12.08 -8.42 -1.53
CA TRP A 112 12.78 -7.67 -0.50
C TRP A 112 14.18 -8.21 -0.21
N LEU A 113 14.32 -9.53 -0.23
CA LEU A 113 15.59 -10.24 0.02
C LEU A 113 16.56 -10.24 -1.17
N ARG A 114 16.15 -9.82 -2.37
CA ARG A 114 17.02 -9.86 -3.58
C ARG A 114 18.24 -8.95 -3.46
N ARG A 115 18.07 -7.78 -2.82
CA ARG A 115 19.14 -6.78 -2.65
C ARG A 115 19.13 -6.27 -1.21
N PRO A 116 20.30 -6.10 -0.55
CA PRO A 116 20.36 -5.76 0.87
C PRO A 116 19.82 -4.36 1.21
N LYS A 117 19.68 -3.48 0.20
CA LYS A 117 19.16 -2.11 0.40
C LYS A 117 17.71 -1.95 0.00
N ASN A 118 17.03 -3.03 -0.40
CA ASN A 118 15.62 -2.96 -0.80
C ASN A 118 14.75 -2.42 0.34
N VAL A 119 13.77 -1.60 -0.05
CA VAL A 119 12.84 -0.94 0.87
C VAL A 119 11.43 -1.43 0.58
N VAL A 120 10.68 -1.76 1.63
CA VAL A 120 9.23 -1.96 1.56
C VAL A 120 8.54 -0.74 2.17
N VAL A 121 7.56 -0.21 1.45
CA VAL A 121 6.68 0.87 1.90
C VAL A 121 5.28 0.27 2.09
N PRO A 122 4.89 -0.06 3.33
CA PRO A 122 3.57 -0.61 3.64
C PRO A 122 2.46 0.43 3.47
N GLY A 123 1.22 -0.04 3.32
CA GLY A 123 0.06 0.84 3.15
C GLY A 123 -0.22 1.73 4.37
N HIS A 124 0.02 1.23 5.59
CA HIS A 124 -0.35 1.88 6.85
C HIS A 124 0.79 1.96 7.87
N ASP A 125 2.06 1.93 7.40
CA ASP A 125 3.23 2.02 8.30
C ASP A 125 4.40 2.72 7.59
N LEU A 126 5.47 2.97 8.34
CA LEU A 126 6.68 3.59 7.81
C LEU A 126 7.44 2.66 6.87
N PRO A 127 8.23 3.22 5.93
CA PRO A 127 9.16 2.45 5.12
C PRO A 127 10.11 1.59 5.97
N MET A 128 10.46 0.42 5.48
CA MET A 128 11.29 -0.55 6.19
C MET A 128 12.38 -1.14 5.30
N THR A 129 13.50 -1.46 5.94
CA THR A 129 14.59 -2.28 5.39
C THR A 129 14.68 -3.59 6.17
N LEU A 130 15.52 -4.52 5.73
CA LEU A 130 15.86 -5.71 6.48
C LEU A 130 17.22 -5.54 7.17
N ASP A 131 17.32 -5.97 8.42
CA ASP A 131 18.63 -6.12 9.07
C ASP A 131 19.37 -7.37 8.58
N ALA A 132 20.59 -7.60 9.12
CA ALA A 132 21.42 -8.76 8.74
C ALA A 132 20.77 -10.12 9.04
N ALA A 133 19.81 -10.18 9.99
CA ALA A 133 19.03 -11.37 10.31
C ALA A 133 17.78 -11.48 9.44
N GLY A 134 17.55 -10.52 8.54
CA GLY A 134 16.36 -10.45 7.70
C GLY A 134 15.10 -10.02 8.44
N VAL A 135 15.23 -9.30 9.55
CA VAL A 135 14.09 -8.79 10.32
C VAL A 135 13.75 -7.38 9.87
N PRO A 136 12.44 -7.05 9.64
CA PRO A 136 12.01 -5.70 9.28
C PRO A 136 12.39 -4.65 10.32
N GLN A 137 13.08 -3.60 9.87
CA GLN A 137 13.47 -2.43 10.64
C GLN A 137 12.93 -1.17 9.98
N TYR A 138 12.45 -0.22 10.76
CA TYR A 138 12.01 1.08 10.23
C TYR A 138 13.18 1.84 9.60
N ALA A 139 12.98 2.35 8.39
CA ALA A 139 13.97 3.15 7.65
C ALA A 139 13.94 4.64 8.04
N GLY A 140 13.25 5.00 9.11
CA GLY A 140 13.11 6.36 9.61
C GLY A 140 12.59 6.41 11.04
N THR A 141 12.52 7.61 11.59
CA THR A 141 11.96 7.82 12.93
C THR A 141 10.44 7.84 12.84
N ARG A 142 9.78 6.99 13.63
CA ARG A 142 8.32 7.02 13.77
C ARG A 142 7.96 8.27 14.57
N ARG A 143 7.24 9.20 13.94
CA ARG A 143 6.62 10.34 14.59
C ARG A 143 5.13 10.26 14.36
N ALA A 144 4.35 10.46 15.40
CA ALA A 144 2.91 10.59 15.31
C ALA A 144 2.51 11.89 16.01
N SER A 145 1.77 12.74 15.33
CA SER A 145 1.18 13.95 15.88
C SER A 145 -0.30 14.01 15.53
N ILE A 146 -1.06 14.65 16.36
CA ILE A 146 -2.45 15.02 16.09
C ILE A 146 -2.47 16.53 15.92
N GLU A 147 -2.96 16.99 14.77
CA GLU A 147 -3.31 18.39 14.57
C GLU A 147 -4.84 18.51 14.62
N ALA A 148 -5.33 19.32 15.52
CA ALA A 148 -6.75 19.52 15.71
C ALA A 148 -7.07 21.00 15.87
N TRP A 149 -8.18 21.40 15.31
CA TRP A 149 -8.72 22.75 15.46
C TRP A 149 -9.68 22.79 16.66
N PHE A 150 -9.49 23.76 17.49
CA PHE A 150 -10.29 23.99 18.69
C PHE A 150 -10.86 25.41 18.69
N GLY A 151 -11.69 25.72 19.70
CA GLY A 151 -12.40 26.97 19.82
C GLY A 151 -13.78 26.96 19.14
N ASP A 152 -14.64 27.88 19.55
CA ASP A 152 -16.02 27.99 19.02
C ASP A 152 -16.04 28.35 17.53
N THR A 153 -14.98 28.97 17.01
CA THR A 153 -14.80 29.38 15.61
C THR A 153 -13.87 28.46 14.83
N LEU A 154 -13.31 27.40 15.48
CA LEU A 154 -12.31 26.51 14.91
C LEU A 154 -11.08 27.28 14.38
N ASP A 155 -10.65 28.33 15.08
CA ASP A 155 -9.55 29.20 14.69
C ASP A 155 -8.22 28.92 15.44
N GLU A 156 -8.27 28.05 16.47
CA GLU A 156 -7.10 27.63 17.21
C GLU A 156 -6.64 26.24 16.76
N MET A 157 -5.46 26.15 16.14
CA MET A 157 -4.82 24.89 15.82
C MET A 157 -3.87 24.48 16.93
N GLN A 158 -4.03 23.26 17.45
CA GLN A 158 -3.10 22.64 18.38
C GLN A 158 -2.46 21.40 17.73
N SER A 159 -1.13 21.29 17.85
CA SER A 159 -0.39 20.11 17.48
C SER A 159 0.05 19.37 18.73
N ILE A 160 -0.32 18.10 18.84
CA ILE A 160 0.02 17.24 19.97
C ILE A 160 0.96 16.14 19.45
N ASP A 161 2.22 16.16 19.88
CA ASP A 161 3.17 15.08 19.58
C ASP A 161 2.85 13.88 20.48
N LEU A 162 2.56 12.72 19.86
CA LEU A 162 2.26 11.48 20.57
C LEU A 162 3.50 10.64 20.87
N CYS A 163 4.67 11.03 20.36
CA CYS A 163 5.92 10.31 20.59
C CYS A 163 6.61 10.68 21.90
N GLU A 164 6.26 11.80 22.51
CA GLU A 164 6.90 12.31 23.73
C GLU A 164 6.34 11.71 25.04
N ARG A 165 5.39 10.77 24.95
CA ARG A 165 4.79 10.11 26.12
C ARG A 165 5.17 8.63 26.15
N GLY A 166 6.43 8.37 26.43
CA GLY A 166 6.96 7.05 26.71
C GLY A 166 7.80 7.05 27.98
#